data_aed9c784df7b7ea0a3955f647941c001
#
_entry.id   aed9c784df7b7ea0a3955f647941c001
#
_cell.length_a   1.000
_cell.length_b   1.000
_cell.length_c   1.000
_cell.angle_alpha   90.00
_cell.angle_beta   90.00
_cell.angle_gamma   90.00
#
_symmetry.space_group_name_H-M   'P 1'
#
loop_
_entity.id
_entity.type
_entity.pdbx_description
1 polymer ?
#
loop_
_entity_poly.entity_id
_entity_poly.type
_entity_poly.pdbx_seq_one_letter_code
_entity_poly.pdbx_strand_id
1 'polypeptide(L)'
;MGCEKSKPKMDTSESKSSDIKGRSEENGDKPREKNDYTNPPVNLPQPGENSDVEGGSGGGKRVFALYDYNARTQEDLTFRKGEVLELIEGITEDNEDWCYARHIYPKCNNHQKEGYVPRNYVALEESLESHDWFFGRVARKEAERNLLTKDNPVGAFLVRVSESCPGSYVLSIRDYDQNMANPDCAKHYKLCNMDGGGVYIDKRRQFKSMMELVDHYKVQAGGICRPLVAPCYRAAPVMVDLSRDTKDAWEIDRNSLQLAQRIGAGQFGEVWKGRWNNTTDVAIKTLKPGTMTAEAFLAEAQIMKQFRHDKLVRLYAVCSKEEPIYIVTELLNDSLLNYLREGDGRYMKFPDMVDYAGQVASGMSYLEQQKLIHRDLAARNVLVGKNNVCKVADFGLARVIEDTEYTAHGAKFPIKWTAPEAANYMRFTIKSDVWSYGILLTEITTHGQVPYPGMTNKEVLNQVECGYRMPKPLKCSDAMYEIMIKCWDKREENRPTFEFLECFFDDFFVNT
;
A
#
# COMPACT_ATOMS: atom_id res chain seq x y z
N MET A 1 41.07 1.46 53.73
CA MET A 1 41.24 -0.02 53.84
C MET A 1 40.58 -0.56 52.57
N GLY A 2 41.26 -0.85 51.57
CA GLY A 2 42.50 -1.57 51.36
C GLY A 2 42.18 -2.92 50.73
N CYS A 3 42.69 -3.09 49.58
CA CYS A 3 43.24 -4.26 48.86
C CYS A 3 42.26 -4.97 47.91
N GLU A 4 42.58 -5.46 46.75
CA GLU A 4 43.71 -5.44 45.83
C GLU A 4 43.34 -6.36 44.62
N LYS A 5 43.94 -6.04 43.54
CA LYS A 5 43.93 -6.70 42.19
C LYS A 5 44.23 -8.19 42.20
N SER A 6 43.74 -8.90 41.20
CA SER A 6 44.56 -9.87 40.42
C SER A 6 43.97 -10.23 39.08
N LYS A 7 44.76 -10.02 38.01
CA LYS A 7 44.70 -10.71 36.70
C LYS A 7 45.56 -11.98 36.80
N PRO A 8 45.32 -13.00 35.98
CA PRO A 8 46.40 -13.65 35.23
C PRO A 8 46.06 -13.82 33.74
N LYS A 9 46.98 -13.46 32.87
CA LYS A 9 48.07 -14.18 32.17
C LYS A 9 47.59 -15.10 31.03
N MET A 10 48.07 -14.64 29.85
CA MET A 10 48.21 -15.41 28.62
C MET A 10 49.06 -16.65 28.83
N ASP A 11 48.75 -17.71 28.03
CA ASP A 11 49.75 -18.67 27.58
C ASP A 11 49.53 -19.05 26.11
N THR A 12 50.62 -18.86 25.37
CA THR A 12 50.86 -19.24 23.97
C THR A 12 51.46 -20.67 23.95
N SER A 13 51.03 -21.52 23.00
CA SER A 13 51.92 -22.55 22.48
C SER A 13 51.56 -22.98 21.07
N GLU A 14 52.57 -22.99 20.27
CA GLU A 14 52.69 -23.25 18.83
C GLU A 14 52.61 -24.75 18.47
N SER A 15 52.24 -24.95 17.19
CA SER A 15 52.81 -25.84 16.18
C SER A 15 52.63 -27.37 16.31
N LYS A 16 52.16 -27.99 15.26
CA LYS A 16 52.95 -28.76 14.27
C LYS A 16 52.09 -29.39 13.16
N SER A 17 52.61 -29.19 11.97
CA SER A 17 52.26 -29.83 10.71
C SER A 17 52.54 -31.34 10.70
N SER A 18 51.75 -32.08 9.93
CA SER A 18 52.23 -33.31 9.27
C SER A 18 51.41 -33.61 8.02
N ASP A 19 52.12 -33.60 6.90
CA ASP A 19 51.74 -34.13 5.59
C ASP A 19 51.42 -35.63 5.67
N ILE A 20 50.40 -36.08 4.92
CA ILE A 20 50.40 -37.41 4.28
C ILE A 20 49.65 -37.32 2.93
N LYS A 21 50.35 -37.86 1.94
CA LYS A 21 49.99 -37.96 0.51
C LYS A 21 48.84 -38.91 0.21
N GLY A 22 48.04 -38.53 -0.75
CA GLY A 22 47.76 -39.27 -1.96
C GLY A 22 46.82 -40.48 -1.92
N ARG A 23 45.70 -40.35 -2.58
CA ARG A 23 45.27 -41.31 -3.62
C ARG A 23 44.12 -40.72 -4.46
N SER A 24 44.36 -40.71 -5.74
CA SER A 24 43.42 -40.45 -6.83
C SER A 24 42.40 -41.58 -6.94
N GLU A 25 41.12 -41.22 -7.00
CA GLU A 25 40.12 -42.05 -7.69
C GLU A 25 39.18 -41.12 -8.48
N GLU A 26 39.21 -41.34 -9.80
CA GLU A 26 38.30 -40.76 -10.80
C GLU A 26 36.87 -41.21 -10.53
N ASN A 27 35.94 -40.27 -10.55
CA ASN A 27 34.56 -40.59 -10.94
C ASN A 27 33.86 -39.35 -11.52
N GLY A 28 33.60 -39.50 -12.76
CA GLY A 28 32.62 -38.99 -13.69
C GLY A 28 31.82 -37.74 -13.33
N ASP A 29 32.22 -36.60 -13.86
CA ASP A 29 31.40 -35.41 -14.04
C ASP A 29 30.29 -35.69 -15.05
N LYS A 30 29.02 -35.67 -14.59
CA LYS A 30 27.87 -35.41 -15.45
C LYS A 30 27.55 -33.90 -15.36
N PRO A 31 27.41 -33.20 -16.50
CA PRO A 31 27.10 -31.78 -16.49
C PRO A 31 25.66 -31.56 -15.99
N ARG A 32 25.48 -30.67 -15.01
CA ARG A 32 24.20 -30.09 -14.67
C ARG A 32 23.74 -29.20 -15.83
N GLU A 33 22.64 -29.57 -16.46
CA GLU A 33 21.91 -28.72 -17.39
C GLU A 33 21.52 -27.40 -16.71
N LYS A 34 22.06 -26.31 -17.25
CA LYS A 34 21.56 -24.95 -17.03
C LYS A 34 20.27 -24.82 -17.81
N ASN A 35 19.14 -24.73 -17.14
CA ASN A 35 17.90 -24.29 -17.75
C ASN A 35 18.02 -22.78 -18.06
N ASP A 36 18.48 -22.47 -19.25
CA ASP A 36 18.32 -21.17 -19.89
C ASP A 36 16.88 -21.09 -20.40
N TYR A 37 16.01 -20.46 -19.64
CA TYR A 37 14.73 -19.96 -20.17
C TYR A 37 14.99 -18.64 -20.88
N THR A 38 15.57 -18.70 -22.08
CA THR A 38 15.43 -17.62 -23.06
C THR A 38 14.11 -17.82 -23.77
N ASN A 39 13.14 -16.95 -23.44
CA ASN A 39 11.94 -16.83 -24.26
C ASN A 39 12.35 -16.45 -25.69
N PRO A 40 11.82 -17.10 -26.73
CA PRO A 40 12.08 -16.69 -28.10
C PRO A 40 11.52 -15.28 -28.33
N PRO A 41 12.17 -14.47 -29.18
CA PRO A 41 11.67 -13.15 -29.49
C PRO A 41 10.30 -13.28 -30.16
N VAL A 42 9.29 -12.61 -29.57
CA VAL A 42 7.99 -12.44 -30.18
C VAL A 42 8.18 -11.57 -31.42
N ASN A 43 8.12 -12.16 -32.60
CA ASN A 43 8.04 -11.44 -33.85
C ASN A 43 6.72 -10.67 -33.88
N LEU A 44 6.80 -9.38 -33.68
CA LEU A 44 5.69 -8.47 -33.99
C LEU A 44 5.52 -8.43 -35.53
N PRO A 45 4.30 -8.59 -36.04
CA PRO A 45 4.06 -8.42 -37.49
C PRO A 45 4.32 -6.97 -37.87
N GLN A 46 5.13 -6.78 -38.89
CA GLN A 46 5.36 -5.50 -39.56
C GLN A 46 4.05 -5.05 -40.25
N PRO A 47 3.75 -3.73 -40.29
CA PRO A 47 2.61 -3.21 -41.02
C PRO A 47 2.93 -3.28 -42.51
N GLY A 48 2.27 -4.18 -43.22
CA GLY A 48 2.42 -4.37 -44.66
C GLY A 48 1.17 -4.95 -45.27
N GLU A 49 0.56 -4.14 -46.12
CA GLU A 49 -0.30 -4.44 -47.27
C GLU A 49 -1.76 -4.82 -47.01
N ASN A 50 -2.59 -3.93 -47.52
CA ASN A 50 -4.03 -4.02 -47.75
C ASN A 50 -4.45 -5.33 -48.39
N SER A 51 -5.39 -6.01 -47.78
CA SER A 51 -6.39 -6.78 -48.52
C SER A 51 -7.76 -6.37 -47.98
N ASP A 52 -8.49 -5.69 -48.82
CA ASP A 52 -9.88 -5.29 -48.67
C ASP A 52 -10.74 -6.48 -48.30
N VAL A 53 -11.29 -6.47 -47.06
CA VAL A 53 -12.50 -7.20 -46.71
C VAL A 53 -13.48 -6.18 -46.16
N GLU A 54 -14.42 -5.81 -47.05
CA GLU A 54 -15.63 -5.09 -46.70
C GLU A 54 -16.43 -5.88 -45.65
N GLY A 55 -16.79 -5.21 -44.52
CA GLY A 55 -17.74 -5.80 -43.57
C GLY A 55 -17.81 -5.09 -42.24
N GLY A 56 -18.64 -4.04 -42.11
CA GLY A 56 -19.22 -3.62 -40.84
C GLY A 56 -18.40 -2.59 -40.02
N SER A 57 -18.73 -1.32 -40.18
CA SER A 57 -18.31 -0.19 -39.33
C SER A 57 -18.85 -0.34 -37.90
N GLY A 58 -17.99 -0.74 -36.97
CA GLY A 58 -18.27 -0.87 -35.56
C GLY A 58 -17.07 -1.44 -34.84
N GLY A 59 -15.87 -0.89 -35.09
CA GLY A 59 -14.67 -1.30 -34.37
C GLY A 59 -14.71 -0.79 -32.94
N GLY A 60 -14.98 -1.67 -31.96
CA GLY A 60 -14.90 -1.36 -30.53
C GLY A 60 -13.49 -0.90 -30.17
N LYS A 61 -13.35 -0.07 -29.12
CA LYS A 61 -12.06 0.40 -28.61
C LYS A 61 -11.21 -0.78 -28.14
N ARG A 62 -9.96 -0.83 -28.57
CA ARG A 62 -9.01 -1.87 -28.15
C ARG A 62 -8.32 -1.47 -26.85
N VAL A 63 -8.18 -2.44 -25.94
CA VAL A 63 -7.47 -2.29 -24.68
C VAL A 63 -6.42 -3.37 -24.52
N PHE A 64 -5.31 -2.97 -23.87
CA PHE A 64 -4.18 -3.81 -23.57
C PHE A 64 -4.24 -4.24 -22.11
N ALA A 65 -4.07 -5.53 -21.82
CA ALA A 65 -4.08 -6.09 -20.47
C ALA A 65 -2.75 -5.80 -19.77
N LEU A 66 -2.82 -5.02 -18.70
CA LEU A 66 -1.66 -4.61 -17.87
C LEU A 66 -1.25 -5.70 -16.89
N TYR A 67 -2.16 -6.58 -16.49
CA TYR A 67 -1.98 -7.63 -15.49
C TYR A 67 -2.73 -8.88 -15.88
N ASP A 68 -2.33 -10.03 -15.29
CA ASP A 68 -3.10 -11.26 -15.37
C ASP A 68 -4.39 -11.13 -14.57
N TYR A 69 -5.49 -11.60 -15.12
CA TYR A 69 -6.75 -11.71 -14.41
C TYR A 69 -7.38 -13.08 -14.60
N ASN A 70 -7.74 -13.73 -13.51
CA ASN A 70 -8.54 -14.95 -13.53
C ASN A 70 -9.98 -14.61 -13.14
N ALA A 71 -10.92 -15.03 -13.93
CA ALA A 71 -12.35 -14.87 -13.64
C ALA A 71 -12.68 -15.36 -12.23
N ARG A 72 -13.45 -14.55 -11.50
CA ARG A 72 -13.89 -14.81 -10.13
C ARG A 72 -15.34 -15.23 -10.07
N THR A 73 -16.10 -14.88 -11.10
CA THR A 73 -17.47 -15.27 -11.35
C THR A 73 -17.59 -15.87 -12.74
N GLN A 74 -18.76 -16.42 -13.07
CA GLN A 74 -19.03 -16.94 -14.43
C GLN A 74 -19.17 -15.84 -15.47
N GLU A 75 -19.37 -14.60 -15.05
CA GLU A 75 -19.55 -13.43 -15.92
C GLU A 75 -18.23 -12.71 -16.22
N ASP A 76 -17.16 -13.00 -15.47
CA ASP A 76 -15.87 -12.36 -15.65
C ASP A 76 -15.07 -13.00 -16.78
N LEU A 77 -14.30 -12.19 -17.51
CA LEU A 77 -13.39 -12.67 -18.56
C LEU A 77 -11.99 -12.93 -17.99
N THR A 78 -11.45 -14.13 -18.15
CA THR A 78 -10.06 -14.46 -17.84
C THR A 78 -9.13 -13.99 -18.95
N PHE A 79 -8.06 -13.27 -18.63
CA PHE A 79 -7.04 -12.83 -19.58
C PHE A 79 -5.65 -12.79 -18.94
N ARG A 80 -4.61 -12.68 -19.79
CA ARG A 80 -3.21 -12.59 -19.39
C ARG A 80 -2.62 -11.24 -19.76
N LYS A 81 -1.65 -10.79 -18.97
CA LYS A 81 -0.87 -9.59 -19.28
C LYS A 81 -0.35 -9.65 -20.71
N GLY A 82 -0.50 -8.56 -21.45
CA GLY A 82 -0.08 -8.45 -22.83
C GLY A 82 -1.14 -8.85 -23.85
N GLU A 83 -2.30 -9.36 -23.44
CA GLU A 83 -3.39 -9.65 -24.38
C GLU A 83 -4.13 -8.35 -24.76
N VAL A 84 -4.57 -8.30 -26.02
CA VAL A 84 -5.40 -7.23 -26.55
C VAL A 84 -6.85 -7.69 -26.55
N LEU A 85 -7.71 -6.90 -25.92
CA LEU A 85 -9.15 -7.13 -25.82
C LEU A 85 -9.89 -6.01 -26.53
N GLU A 86 -11.10 -6.28 -26.98
CA GLU A 86 -11.99 -5.29 -27.58
C GLU A 86 -13.11 -4.96 -26.59
N LEU A 87 -13.27 -3.67 -26.29
CA LEU A 87 -14.39 -3.19 -25.46
C LEU A 87 -15.69 -3.26 -26.25
N ILE A 88 -16.72 -3.77 -25.63
CA ILE A 88 -18.08 -3.80 -26.17
C ILE A 88 -18.82 -2.59 -25.62
N GLU A 89 -19.07 -1.59 -26.50
CA GLU A 89 -19.78 -0.37 -26.15
C GLU A 89 -21.26 -0.65 -25.82
N GLY A 90 -21.85 0.15 -24.91
CA GLY A 90 -23.26 0.06 -24.51
C GLY A 90 -23.54 -0.82 -23.27
N ILE A 91 -22.57 -1.63 -22.82
CA ILE A 91 -22.71 -2.44 -21.59
C ILE A 91 -21.93 -1.83 -20.43
N THR A 92 -21.09 -0.81 -20.71
CA THR A 92 -20.08 -0.28 -19.76
C THR A 92 -20.35 1.14 -19.26
N GLU A 93 -21.41 1.82 -19.74
CA GLU A 93 -21.61 3.26 -19.49
C GLU A 93 -21.94 3.60 -18.03
N ASP A 94 -22.46 2.64 -17.26
CA ASP A 94 -22.88 2.86 -15.87
C ASP A 94 -21.87 2.43 -14.79
N ASN A 95 -20.71 1.88 -15.16
CA ASN A 95 -19.75 1.38 -14.17
C ASN A 95 -18.32 1.86 -14.44
N GLU A 96 -17.81 2.79 -13.62
CA GLU A 96 -16.44 3.31 -13.74
C GLU A 96 -15.36 2.26 -13.43
N ASP A 97 -15.66 1.24 -12.62
CA ASP A 97 -14.72 0.25 -12.11
C ASP A 97 -14.60 -1.03 -12.96
N TRP A 98 -15.64 -1.32 -13.79
CA TRP A 98 -15.70 -2.50 -14.64
C TRP A 98 -16.06 -2.13 -16.07
N CYS A 99 -15.52 -2.87 -17.03
CA CYS A 99 -15.90 -2.78 -18.43
C CYS A 99 -16.20 -4.18 -18.99
N TYR A 100 -16.93 -4.26 -20.10
CA TYR A 100 -17.23 -5.52 -20.75
C TYR A 100 -16.39 -5.64 -22.01
N ALA A 101 -15.67 -6.75 -22.15
CA ALA A 101 -14.71 -6.95 -23.22
C ALA A 101 -14.76 -8.36 -23.79
N ARG A 102 -14.22 -8.51 -25.02
CA ARG A 102 -14.05 -9.81 -25.67
C ARG A 102 -12.62 -10.01 -26.13
N HIS A 103 -12.20 -11.27 -26.22
CA HIS A 103 -10.95 -11.64 -26.85
C HIS A 103 -11.01 -11.39 -28.36
N ILE A 104 -10.05 -10.66 -28.92
CA ILE A 104 -9.91 -10.48 -30.37
C ILE A 104 -9.44 -11.78 -31.00
N TYR A 105 -8.52 -12.50 -30.34
CA TYR A 105 -7.98 -13.77 -30.79
C TYR A 105 -8.24 -14.84 -29.70
N PRO A 106 -9.42 -15.49 -29.70
CA PRO A 106 -9.70 -16.52 -28.72
C PRO A 106 -8.73 -17.71 -28.91
N LYS A 107 -7.91 -17.96 -27.88
CA LYS A 107 -7.09 -19.20 -27.84
C LYS A 107 -8.05 -20.40 -27.80
N CYS A 108 -7.79 -21.41 -28.61
CA CYS A 108 -8.69 -22.55 -28.90
C CYS A 108 -9.27 -23.31 -27.69
N ASN A 109 -8.82 -23.03 -26.46
CA ASN A 109 -9.24 -23.72 -25.24
C ASN A 109 -10.02 -22.84 -24.26
N ASN A 110 -10.35 -21.59 -24.60
CA ASN A 110 -11.08 -20.71 -23.71
C ASN A 110 -12.58 -20.79 -24.04
N HIS A 111 -13.37 -21.41 -23.16
CA HIS A 111 -14.82 -21.53 -23.32
C HIS A 111 -15.56 -20.19 -23.26
N GLN A 112 -14.94 -19.17 -22.62
CA GLN A 112 -15.50 -17.84 -22.44
C GLN A 112 -14.84 -16.86 -23.42
N LYS A 113 -15.63 -16.33 -24.35
CA LYS A 113 -15.15 -15.38 -25.37
C LYS A 113 -15.23 -13.94 -24.94
N GLU A 114 -16.15 -13.59 -24.04
CA GLU A 114 -16.45 -12.25 -23.57
C GLU A 114 -16.88 -12.25 -22.10
N GLY A 115 -16.77 -11.12 -21.42
CA GLY A 115 -17.16 -10.98 -20.01
C GLY A 115 -16.65 -9.68 -19.40
N TYR A 116 -16.93 -9.51 -18.11
CA TYR A 116 -16.48 -8.34 -17.35
C TYR A 116 -14.99 -8.40 -17.03
N VAL A 117 -14.33 -7.24 -17.17
CA VAL A 117 -12.92 -7.04 -16.83
C VAL A 117 -12.78 -5.82 -15.91
N PRO A 118 -11.90 -5.86 -14.90
CA PRO A 118 -11.64 -4.71 -14.06
C PRO A 118 -10.97 -3.58 -14.87
N ARG A 119 -11.51 -2.37 -14.82
CA ARG A 119 -11.03 -1.26 -15.64
C ARG A 119 -9.59 -0.86 -15.33
N ASN A 120 -9.16 -1.01 -14.09
CA ASN A 120 -7.78 -0.74 -13.67
C ASN A 120 -6.77 -1.83 -14.06
N TYR A 121 -7.22 -2.92 -14.70
CA TYR A 121 -6.37 -3.99 -15.24
C TYR A 121 -6.09 -3.85 -16.73
N VAL A 122 -6.75 -2.90 -17.40
CA VAL A 122 -6.60 -2.66 -18.82
C VAL A 122 -6.36 -1.18 -19.12
N ALA A 123 -5.70 -0.88 -20.23
CA ALA A 123 -5.50 0.47 -20.74
C ALA A 123 -5.78 0.52 -22.23
N LEU A 124 -6.14 1.69 -22.78
CA LEU A 124 -6.28 1.84 -24.23
C LEU A 124 -4.96 1.52 -24.92
N GLU A 125 -5.01 0.73 -26.01
CA GLU A 125 -3.82 0.20 -26.69
C GLU A 125 -2.84 1.29 -27.11
N GLU A 126 -3.33 2.45 -27.54
CA GLU A 126 -2.52 3.58 -28.02
C GLU A 126 -2.18 4.62 -26.92
N SER A 127 -2.50 4.34 -25.66
CA SER A 127 -2.28 5.28 -24.57
C SER A 127 -0.93 5.04 -23.86
N LEU A 128 -0.43 6.08 -23.18
CA LEU A 128 0.77 5.93 -22.33
C LEU A 128 0.59 4.89 -21.22
N GLU A 129 -0.63 4.73 -20.75
CA GLU A 129 -1.02 3.79 -19.70
C GLU A 129 -0.78 2.33 -20.08
N SER A 130 -0.74 2.01 -21.40
CA SER A 130 -0.43 0.65 -21.90
C SER A 130 1.03 0.24 -21.66
N HIS A 131 1.92 1.18 -21.37
CA HIS A 131 3.32 0.91 -21.14
C HIS A 131 3.63 0.57 -19.68
N ASP A 132 4.41 -0.47 -19.44
CA ASP A 132 4.80 -0.96 -18.11
C ASP A 132 5.51 0.10 -17.24
N TRP A 133 6.21 1.03 -17.86
CA TRP A 133 6.95 2.09 -17.17
C TRP A 133 6.13 3.35 -16.88
N PHE A 134 4.89 3.44 -17.37
CA PHE A 134 4.04 4.61 -17.10
C PHE A 134 3.10 4.35 -15.93
N PHE A 135 3.26 5.09 -14.84
CA PHE A 135 2.54 4.90 -13.59
C PHE A 135 1.40 5.91 -13.38
N GLY A 136 1.14 6.78 -14.38
CA GLY A 136 0.04 7.75 -14.27
C GLY A 136 0.23 8.75 -13.13
N ARG A 137 -0.84 9.01 -12.40
CA ARG A 137 -0.85 9.94 -11.25
C ARG A 137 -0.41 9.21 -9.98
N VAL A 138 0.88 9.13 -9.77
CA VAL A 138 1.50 8.55 -8.57
C VAL A 138 2.29 9.64 -7.84
N ALA A 139 2.07 9.78 -6.55
CA ALA A 139 2.78 10.74 -5.71
C ALA A 139 4.29 10.43 -5.68
N ARG A 140 5.11 11.47 -5.46
CA ARG A 140 6.57 11.33 -5.42
C ARG A 140 7.01 10.25 -4.42
N LYS A 141 6.46 10.29 -3.21
CA LYS A 141 6.79 9.31 -2.15
C LYS A 141 6.38 7.89 -2.51
N GLU A 142 5.26 7.73 -3.17
CA GLU A 142 4.82 6.42 -3.66
C GLU A 142 5.72 5.91 -4.79
N ALA A 143 6.15 6.79 -5.71
CA ALA A 143 7.12 6.44 -6.74
C ALA A 143 8.48 6.02 -6.14
N GLU A 144 8.98 6.73 -5.13
CA GLU A 144 10.17 6.37 -4.37
C GLU A 144 10.01 4.99 -3.69
N ARG A 145 8.89 4.75 -3.01
CA ARG A 145 8.56 3.47 -2.36
C ARG A 145 8.55 2.32 -3.37
N ASN A 146 7.89 2.50 -4.51
CA ASN A 146 7.82 1.49 -5.56
C ASN A 146 9.22 1.17 -6.11
N LEU A 147 10.03 2.19 -6.44
CA LEU A 147 11.37 2.02 -6.99
C LEU A 147 12.33 1.33 -6.02
N LEU A 148 12.24 1.63 -4.72
CA LEU A 148 13.15 1.11 -3.69
C LEU A 148 12.78 -0.29 -3.18
N THR A 149 11.75 -0.94 -3.73
CA THR A 149 11.45 -2.34 -3.40
C THR A 149 12.61 -3.26 -3.81
N LYS A 150 12.77 -4.37 -3.08
CA LYS A 150 13.87 -5.34 -3.30
C LYS A 150 13.86 -5.96 -4.71
N ASP A 151 12.69 -6.02 -5.33
CA ASP A 151 12.49 -6.65 -6.64
C ASP A 151 12.98 -5.78 -7.81
N ASN A 152 13.23 -4.51 -7.58
CA ASN A 152 13.72 -3.60 -8.62
C ASN A 152 15.25 -3.52 -8.63
N PRO A 153 15.91 -3.67 -9.79
CA PRO A 153 17.34 -3.45 -9.89
C PRO A 153 17.68 -1.95 -9.79
N VAL A 154 18.93 -1.64 -9.49
CA VAL A 154 19.46 -0.28 -9.65
C VAL A 154 19.40 0.10 -11.14
N GLY A 155 18.80 1.26 -11.46
CA GLY A 155 18.45 1.65 -12.83
C GLY A 155 17.02 1.31 -13.23
N ALA A 156 16.24 0.69 -12.33
CA ALA A 156 14.79 0.59 -12.53
C ALA A 156 14.17 1.98 -12.59
N PHE A 157 13.16 2.16 -13.43
CA PHE A 157 12.59 3.48 -13.70
C PHE A 157 11.07 3.44 -13.89
N LEU A 158 10.45 4.58 -13.68
CA LEU A 158 9.06 4.84 -14.02
C LEU A 158 8.88 6.28 -14.50
N VAL A 159 7.83 6.52 -15.29
CA VAL A 159 7.36 7.84 -15.67
C VAL A 159 6.00 8.08 -15.00
N ARG A 160 5.84 9.23 -14.38
CA ARG A 160 4.60 9.63 -13.71
C ARG A 160 4.16 11.03 -14.08
N VAL A 161 2.90 11.34 -13.87
CA VAL A 161 2.38 12.71 -14.00
C VAL A 161 2.97 13.58 -12.89
N SER A 162 3.34 14.80 -13.20
CA SER A 162 3.87 15.75 -12.21
C SER A 162 2.77 16.28 -11.31
N GLU A 163 2.98 16.27 -10.00
CA GLU A 163 2.07 16.83 -9.00
C GLU A 163 2.10 18.37 -9.03
N SER A 164 3.30 18.94 -9.19
CA SER A 164 3.51 20.39 -9.13
C SER A 164 3.24 21.13 -10.43
N CYS A 165 3.18 20.44 -11.58
CA CYS A 165 3.02 21.04 -12.90
C CYS A 165 2.01 20.23 -13.72
N PRO A 166 0.72 20.64 -13.77
CA PRO A 166 -0.30 19.96 -14.57
C PRO A 166 0.14 19.79 -16.03
N GLY A 167 -0.08 18.60 -16.60
CA GLY A 167 0.29 18.28 -17.99
C GLY A 167 1.77 17.96 -18.21
N SER A 168 2.62 18.04 -17.19
CA SER A 168 4.02 17.65 -17.25
C SER A 168 4.25 16.26 -16.67
N TYR A 169 5.37 15.62 -17.01
CA TYR A 169 5.75 14.30 -16.52
C TYR A 169 7.07 14.36 -15.74
N VAL A 170 7.34 13.31 -14.97
CA VAL A 170 8.58 13.12 -14.21
C VAL A 170 9.10 11.71 -14.47
N LEU A 171 10.35 11.60 -14.92
CA LEU A 171 11.10 10.35 -14.96
C LEU A 171 11.75 10.14 -13.60
N SER A 172 11.45 9.03 -12.96
CA SER A 172 12.01 8.63 -11.66
C SER A 172 12.84 7.38 -11.83
N ILE A 173 14.05 7.34 -11.27
CA ILE A 173 15.04 6.26 -11.49
C ILE A 173 15.60 5.84 -10.14
N ARG A 174 15.64 4.52 -9.87
CA ARG A 174 16.39 3.97 -8.73
C ARG A 174 17.88 4.15 -8.96
N ASP A 175 18.55 4.79 -8.01
CA ASP A 175 19.98 5.04 -8.03
C ASP A 175 20.66 4.50 -6.77
N TYR A 176 21.98 4.30 -6.86
CA TYR A 176 22.83 3.93 -5.73
C TYR A 176 24.03 4.86 -5.68
N ASP A 177 24.06 5.75 -4.70
CA ASP A 177 25.10 6.75 -4.50
C ASP A 177 25.77 6.55 -3.13
N GLN A 178 26.98 6.01 -3.13
CA GLN A 178 27.75 5.71 -1.92
C GLN A 178 28.10 6.96 -1.08
N ASN A 179 28.03 8.16 -1.65
CA ASN A 179 28.37 9.40 -0.96
C ASN A 179 27.18 9.98 -0.17
N MET A 180 25.99 9.42 -0.34
CA MET A 180 24.80 9.86 0.37
C MET A 180 24.64 9.11 1.69
N ALA A 181 24.05 9.78 2.69
CA ALA A 181 23.69 9.15 3.97
C ALA A 181 22.77 7.94 3.79
N ASN A 182 21.94 7.93 2.74
CA ASN A 182 21.12 6.81 2.29
C ASN A 182 21.56 6.46 0.85
N PRO A 183 22.45 5.46 0.67
CA PRO A 183 23.02 5.14 -0.66
C PRO A 183 21.96 4.70 -1.69
N ASP A 184 20.93 3.96 -1.27
CA ASP A 184 19.84 3.51 -2.14
C ASP A 184 18.78 4.62 -2.19
N CYS A 185 18.64 5.25 -3.33
CA CYS A 185 17.82 6.44 -3.49
C CYS A 185 17.09 6.47 -4.85
N ALA A 186 16.13 7.37 -4.99
CA ALA A 186 15.47 7.66 -6.25
C ALA A 186 15.86 9.07 -6.73
N LYS A 187 16.17 9.19 -8.01
CA LYS A 187 16.44 10.47 -8.69
C LYS A 187 15.25 10.81 -9.61
N HIS A 188 14.84 12.07 -9.60
CA HIS A 188 13.69 12.56 -10.36
C HIS A 188 14.10 13.60 -11.37
N TYR A 189 13.64 13.45 -12.62
CA TYR A 189 13.93 14.35 -13.74
C TYR A 189 12.61 14.85 -14.32
N LYS A 190 12.40 16.16 -14.27
CA LYS A 190 11.22 16.79 -14.90
C LYS A 190 11.32 16.64 -16.41
N LEU A 191 10.24 16.18 -17.02
CA LEU A 191 10.06 16.11 -18.45
C LEU A 191 9.28 17.34 -18.89
N CYS A 192 9.85 18.12 -19.80
CA CYS A 192 9.23 19.31 -20.37
C CYS A 192 8.59 18.97 -21.70
N ASN A 193 7.38 19.44 -21.94
CA ASN A 193 6.69 19.30 -23.22
C ASN A 193 7.15 20.39 -24.20
N MET A 194 7.09 20.10 -25.49
CA MET A 194 7.33 21.06 -26.58
C MET A 194 6.00 21.50 -27.19
N ASP A 195 5.94 22.74 -27.71
CA ASP A 195 4.74 23.33 -28.31
C ASP A 195 4.20 22.53 -29.51
N GLY A 196 5.06 21.82 -30.23
CA GLY A 196 4.70 20.98 -31.38
C GLY A 196 4.48 19.48 -31.05
N GLY A 197 4.35 19.13 -29.77
CA GLY A 197 4.40 17.75 -29.29
C GLY A 197 5.86 17.29 -29.09
N GLY A 198 6.04 16.23 -28.30
CA GLY A 198 7.37 15.73 -27.92
C GLY A 198 7.81 16.22 -26.55
N VAL A 199 8.94 15.69 -26.09
CA VAL A 199 9.40 15.85 -24.70
C VAL A 199 10.93 15.97 -24.62
N TYR A 200 11.43 16.58 -23.54
CA TYR A 200 12.86 16.65 -23.25
C TYR A 200 13.12 16.74 -21.73
N ILE A 201 14.32 16.32 -21.32
CA ILE A 201 14.89 16.60 -19.99
C ILE A 201 15.82 17.82 -20.10
N ASP A 202 16.72 17.80 -21.09
CA ASP A 202 17.62 18.91 -21.43
C ASP A 202 17.23 19.47 -22.81
N LYS A 203 17.07 20.80 -22.93
CA LYS A 203 16.73 21.51 -24.18
C LYS A 203 17.65 21.17 -25.37
N ARG A 204 18.88 20.72 -25.09
CA ARG A 204 19.84 20.30 -26.11
C ARG A 204 19.48 19.00 -26.79
N ARG A 205 18.60 18.19 -26.16
CA ARG A 205 18.19 16.89 -26.68
C ARG A 205 16.69 16.73 -26.54
N GLN A 206 16.02 16.80 -27.66
CA GLN A 206 14.58 16.77 -27.79
C GLN A 206 14.14 15.49 -28.49
N PHE A 207 13.01 14.92 -28.08
CA PHE A 207 12.45 13.69 -28.58
C PHE A 207 11.01 13.92 -29.06
N LYS A 208 10.63 13.27 -30.16
CA LYS A 208 9.31 13.42 -30.75
C LYS A 208 8.20 12.77 -29.88
N SER A 209 8.58 11.78 -29.09
CA SER A 209 7.65 11.05 -28.22
C SER A 209 8.30 10.63 -26.91
N MET A 210 7.48 10.27 -25.93
CA MET A 210 7.93 9.69 -24.66
C MET A 210 8.66 8.34 -24.88
N MET A 211 8.20 7.56 -25.85
CA MET A 211 8.83 6.28 -26.22
C MET A 211 10.25 6.49 -26.72
N GLU A 212 10.45 7.43 -27.65
CA GLU A 212 11.77 7.76 -28.18
C GLU A 212 12.75 8.23 -27.09
N LEU A 213 12.25 9.01 -26.12
CA LEU A 213 13.01 9.43 -24.96
C LEU A 213 13.42 8.22 -24.10
N VAL A 214 12.49 7.36 -23.76
CA VAL A 214 12.75 6.16 -22.93
C VAL A 214 13.75 5.24 -23.62
N ASP A 215 13.57 4.97 -24.93
CA ASP A 215 14.47 4.08 -25.68
C ASP A 215 15.87 4.67 -25.82
N HIS A 216 16.00 5.99 -25.97
CA HIS A 216 17.29 6.65 -25.96
C HIS A 216 18.01 6.47 -24.62
N TYR A 217 17.33 6.71 -23.50
CA TYR A 217 17.94 6.62 -22.18
C TYR A 217 18.16 5.17 -21.69
N LYS A 218 17.57 4.16 -22.32
CA LYS A 218 17.97 2.75 -22.14
C LYS A 218 19.37 2.47 -22.68
N VAL A 219 19.79 3.18 -23.74
CA VAL A 219 21.10 2.96 -24.38
C VAL A 219 22.19 3.78 -23.71
N GLN A 220 21.91 5.05 -23.35
CA GLN A 220 22.94 5.94 -22.80
C GLN A 220 22.35 6.93 -21.78
N ALA A 221 23.08 7.16 -20.69
CA ALA A 221 22.64 8.03 -19.60
C ALA A 221 22.49 9.52 -19.98
N GLY A 222 23.33 10.05 -20.83
CA GLY A 222 23.25 11.38 -21.49
C GLY A 222 22.60 12.54 -20.72
N GLY A 223 22.91 12.75 -19.41
CA GLY A 223 22.33 13.82 -18.58
C GLY A 223 21.43 13.33 -17.43
N ILE A 224 21.16 12.02 -17.35
CA ILE A 224 20.54 11.38 -16.19
C ILE A 224 21.56 10.59 -15.37
N CYS A 225 21.23 10.17 -14.15
CA CYS A 225 22.16 9.50 -13.21
C CYS A 225 22.75 8.20 -13.78
N ARG A 226 21.97 7.44 -14.54
CA ARG A 226 22.39 6.17 -15.17
C ARG A 226 21.46 5.76 -16.31
N PRO A 227 21.84 4.81 -17.20
CA PRO A 227 20.94 4.24 -18.19
C PRO A 227 19.72 3.56 -17.54
N LEU A 228 18.59 3.58 -18.23
CA LEU A 228 17.38 2.90 -17.82
C LEU A 228 17.50 1.40 -18.05
N VAL A 229 17.39 0.60 -16.99
CA VAL A 229 17.62 -0.87 -17.06
C VAL A 229 16.31 -1.62 -17.31
N ALA A 230 15.32 -1.40 -16.47
CA ALA A 230 14.04 -2.08 -16.54
C ALA A 230 12.90 -1.17 -16.04
N PRO A 231 11.67 -1.32 -16.51
CA PRO A 231 10.52 -0.72 -15.86
C PRO A 231 10.44 -1.12 -14.39
N CYS A 232 10.06 -0.17 -13.53
CA CYS A 232 9.76 -0.46 -12.13
C CYS A 232 8.69 -1.55 -12.04
N TYR A 233 8.90 -2.54 -11.17
CA TYR A 233 7.89 -3.57 -10.92
C TYR A 233 6.59 -2.91 -10.46
N ARG A 234 5.51 -3.21 -11.17
CA ARG A 234 4.17 -2.70 -10.89
C ARG A 234 3.30 -3.85 -10.38
N ALA A 235 3.01 -3.85 -9.09
CA ALA A 235 2.08 -4.81 -8.51
C ALA A 235 0.68 -4.62 -9.11
N ALA A 236 -0.05 -5.73 -9.29
CA ALA A 236 -1.45 -5.64 -9.70
C ALA A 236 -2.24 -4.83 -8.66
N PRO A 237 -3.08 -3.88 -9.10
CA PRO A 237 -3.85 -3.04 -8.18
C PRO A 237 -4.80 -3.91 -7.35
N VAL A 238 -5.08 -3.45 -6.13
CA VAL A 238 -6.11 -4.07 -5.31
C VAL A 238 -7.46 -3.89 -6.02
N MET A 239 -8.20 -4.97 -6.11
CA MET A 239 -9.50 -4.93 -6.78
C MET A 239 -10.46 -3.98 -6.05
N VAL A 240 -11.22 -3.25 -6.83
CA VAL A 240 -12.18 -2.28 -6.30
C VAL A 240 -13.30 -3.00 -5.55
N ASP A 241 -13.82 -4.09 -6.12
CA ASP A 241 -14.89 -4.93 -5.56
C ASP A 241 -14.61 -6.42 -5.85
N LEU A 242 -15.35 -7.32 -5.21
CA LEU A 242 -15.24 -8.76 -5.47
C LEU A 242 -15.73 -9.13 -6.87
N SER A 243 -16.86 -8.53 -7.30
CA SER A 243 -17.44 -8.65 -8.63
C SER A 243 -18.17 -7.37 -9.00
N ARG A 244 -18.61 -7.24 -10.25
CA ARG A 244 -19.48 -6.15 -10.69
C ARG A 244 -20.74 -6.02 -9.80
N ASP A 245 -21.39 -7.13 -9.49
CA ASP A 245 -22.65 -7.15 -8.75
C ASP A 245 -22.49 -6.75 -7.28
N THR A 246 -21.33 -7.01 -6.67
CA THR A 246 -21.06 -6.62 -5.27
C THR A 246 -20.87 -5.13 -5.08
N LYS A 247 -20.73 -4.34 -6.17
CA LYS A 247 -20.71 -2.87 -6.07
C LYS A 247 -22.03 -2.33 -5.54
N ASP A 248 -23.15 -2.81 -6.06
CA ASP A 248 -24.49 -2.32 -5.73
C ASP A 248 -25.19 -3.18 -4.67
N ALA A 249 -25.05 -4.49 -4.76
CA ALA A 249 -25.56 -5.46 -3.81
C ALA A 249 -24.41 -6.05 -2.97
N TRP A 250 -23.95 -5.30 -1.98
CA TRP A 250 -22.84 -5.71 -1.10
C TRP A 250 -23.12 -6.94 -0.22
N GLU A 251 -24.37 -7.41 -0.18
CA GLU A 251 -24.75 -8.68 0.45
C GLU A 251 -24.34 -9.85 -0.44
N ILE A 252 -23.54 -10.77 0.07
CA ILE A 252 -23.12 -11.99 -0.64
C ILE A 252 -23.60 -13.23 0.09
N ASP A 253 -23.70 -14.35 -0.66
CA ASP A 253 -24.02 -15.65 -0.08
C ASP A 253 -22.88 -16.10 0.83
N ARG A 254 -23.20 -16.48 2.07
CA ARG A 254 -22.26 -17.02 3.04
C ARG A 254 -21.53 -18.25 2.52
N ASN A 255 -22.19 -19.10 1.73
CA ASN A 255 -21.60 -20.30 1.14
C ASN A 255 -20.49 -19.99 0.12
N SER A 256 -20.44 -18.76 -0.40
CA SER A 256 -19.33 -18.29 -1.25
C SER A 256 -18.04 -18.04 -0.47
N LEU A 257 -18.08 -18.04 0.86
CA LEU A 257 -16.96 -17.78 1.75
C LEU A 257 -16.44 -19.07 2.39
N GLN A 258 -15.13 -19.26 2.36
CA GLN A 258 -14.42 -20.30 3.09
C GLN A 258 -13.52 -19.67 4.14
N LEU A 259 -13.81 -19.94 5.43
CA LEU A 259 -12.95 -19.55 6.53
C LEU A 259 -11.76 -20.51 6.60
N ALA A 260 -10.52 -19.98 6.58
CA ALA A 260 -9.30 -20.80 6.57
C ALA A 260 -8.56 -20.73 7.90
N GLN A 261 -8.17 -19.55 8.36
CA GLN A 261 -7.35 -19.36 9.54
C GLN A 261 -7.82 -18.15 10.35
N ARG A 262 -7.97 -18.31 11.66
CA ARG A 262 -8.20 -17.17 12.55
C ARG A 262 -6.90 -16.36 12.67
N ILE A 263 -6.96 -15.08 12.27
CA ILE A 263 -5.83 -14.14 12.27
C ILE A 263 -5.93 -13.11 13.39
N GLY A 264 -7.11 -12.95 14.00
CA GLY A 264 -7.32 -12.03 15.11
C GLY A 264 -8.52 -12.43 15.97
N ALA A 265 -8.51 -11.98 17.22
CA ALA A 265 -9.63 -12.07 18.12
C ALA A 265 -9.66 -10.82 19.00
N GLY A 266 -10.77 -10.11 19.01
CA GLY A 266 -10.98 -8.88 19.75
C GLY A 266 -12.16 -8.96 20.73
N GLN A 267 -12.45 -7.83 21.34
CA GLN A 267 -13.58 -7.69 22.27
C GLN A 267 -14.90 -7.96 21.56
N PHE A 268 -15.03 -7.52 20.31
CA PHE A 268 -16.30 -7.54 19.55
C PHE A 268 -16.47 -8.78 18.68
N GLY A 269 -15.40 -9.50 18.36
CA GLY A 269 -15.48 -10.66 17.48
C GLY A 269 -14.13 -11.25 17.10
N GLU A 270 -14.15 -12.07 16.07
CA GLU A 270 -12.96 -12.71 15.51
C GLU A 270 -12.73 -12.23 14.09
N VAL A 271 -11.47 -12.23 13.65
CA VAL A 271 -11.07 -11.95 12.27
C VAL A 271 -10.43 -13.20 11.69
N TRP A 272 -10.95 -13.64 10.57
CA TRP A 272 -10.52 -14.82 9.85
C TRP A 272 -9.92 -14.45 8.50
N LYS A 273 -8.82 -15.07 8.14
CA LYS A 273 -8.41 -15.20 6.76
C LYS A 273 -9.32 -16.21 6.09
N GLY A 274 -9.87 -15.85 4.94
CA GLY A 274 -10.74 -16.72 4.16
C GLY A 274 -10.57 -16.53 2.67
N ARG A 275 -11.37 -17.25 1.90
CA ARG A 275 -11.46 -17.11 0.44
C ARG A 275 -12.89 -16.92 0.00
N TRP A 276 -13.09 -16.01 -0.92
CA TRP A 276 -14.35 -15.83 -1.63
C TRP A 276 -14.29 -16.56 -2.99
N ASN A 277 -15.34 -17.35 -3.30
CA ASN A 277 -15.45 -18.17 -4.51
C ASN A 277 -14.19 -19.00 -4.82
N ASN A 278 -13.43 -19.43 -3.84
CA ASN A 278 -12.13 -20.12 -3.97
C ASN A 278 -11.05 -19.34 -4.75
N THR A 279 -11.30 -18.10 -5.11
CA THR A 279 -10.43 -17.29 -5.97
C THR A 279 -9.74 -16.16 -5.25
N THR A 280 -10.45 -15.45 -4.35
CA THR A 280 -10.00 -14.20 -3.76
C THR A 280 -9.77 -14.34 -2.27
N ASP A 281 -8.54 -14.07 -1.81
CA ASP A 281 -8.22 -14.02 -0.38
C ASP A 281 -8.87 -12.77 0.23
N VAL A 282 -9.59 -12.96 1.35
CA VAL A 282 -10.34 -11.90 2.06
C VAL A 282 -10.12 -12.02 3.56
N ALA A 283 -10.32 -10.92 4.28
CA ALA A 283 -10.48 -10.92 5.73
C ALA A 283 -11.99 -10.94 6.06
N ILE A 284 -12.38 -11.80 6.99
CA ILE A 284 -13.78 -11.99 7.40
C ILE A 284 -13.86 -11.67 8.88
N LYS A 285 -14.52 -10.56 9.23
CA LYS A 285 -14.78 -10.15 10.60
C LYS A 285 -16.12 -10.69 11.03
N THR A 286 -16.14 -11.46 12.13
CA THR A 286 -17.37 -12.07 12.67
C THR A 286 -17.77 -11.37 13.96
N LEU A 287 -19.07 -11.21 14.18
CA LEU A 287 -19.60 -10.65 15.42
C LEU A 287 -19.70 -11.74 16.49
N LYS A 288 -19.12 -11.48 17.67
CA LYS A 288 -19.28 -12.37 18.82
C LYS A 288 -20.64 -12.15 19.48
N PRO A 289 -21.45 -13.21 19.68
CA PRO A 289 -22.77 -13.10 20.30
C PRO A 289 -22.73 -12.33 21.63
N GLY A 290 -23.65 -11.38 21.80
CA GLY A 290 -23.82 -10.63 23.05
C GLY A 290 -22.81 -9.49 23.29
N THR A 291 -21.93 -9.17 22.34
CA THR A 291 -20.93 -8.09 22.50
C THR A 291 -21.40 -6.74 21.95
N MET A 292 -22.17 -6.73 20.88
CA MET A 292 -22.84 -5.56 20.31
C MET A 292 -24.05 -6.03 19.51
N THR A 293 -24.92 -5.10 19.14
CA THR A 293 -26.07 -5.42 18.29
C THR A 293 -25.67 -5.62 16.84
N ALA A 294 -26.47 -6.40 16.09
CA ALA A 294 -26.27 -6.60 14.66
C ALA A 294 -26.31 -5.26 13.89
N GLU A 295 -27.22 -4.37 14.28
CA GLU A 295 -27.39 -3.05 13.66
C GLU A 295 -26.14 -2.19 13.84
N ALA A 296 -25.55 -2.18 15.04
CA ALA A 296 -24.32 -1.41 15.29
C ALA A 296 -23.12 -1.95 14.49
N PHE A 297 -23.02 -3.29 14.31
CA PHE A 297 -21.99 -3.92 13.51
C PHE A 297 -22.16 -3.64 12.01
N LEU A 298 -23.40 -3.66 11.52
CA LEU A 298 -23.71 -3.31 10.13
C LEU A 298 -23.56 -1.81 9.86
N ALA A 299 -23.77 -0.94 10.85
CA ALA A 299 -23.53 0.49 10.72
C ALA A 299 -22.04 0.79 10.44
N GLU A 300 -21.11 0.03 11.05
CA GLU A 300 -19.67 0.09 10.69
C GLU A 300 -19.45 -0.21 9.20
N ALA A 301 -20.07 -1.29 8.72
CA ALA A 301 -19.97 -1.68 7.31
C ALA A 301 -20.58 -0.62 6.37
N GLN A 302 -21.69 0.03 6.75
CA GLN A 302 -22.31 1.09 5.95
C GLN A 302 -21.38 2.32 5.80
N ILE A 303 -20.66 2.70 6.88
CA ILE A 303 -19.67 3.77 6.83
C ILE A 303 -18.53 3.36 5.89
N MET A 304 -17.98 2.18 6.06
CA MET A 304 -16.89 1.68 5.21
C MET A 304 -17.28 1.60 3.72
N LYS A 305 -18.55 1.32 3.40
CA LYS A 305 -19.05 1.22 2.04
C LYS A 305 -19.05 2.56 1.32
N GLN A 306 -19.41 3.64 2.03
CA GLN A 306 -19.51 4.99 1.45
C GLN A 306 -18.16 5.63 1.17
N PHE A 307 -17.12 5.26 1.94
CA PHE A 307 -15.84 5.95 1.93
C PHE A 307 -14.73 5.04 1.40
N ARG A 308 -14.13 5.46 0.27
CA ARG A 308 -13.07 4.72 -0.44
C ARG A 308 -11.83 5.58 -0.53
N HIS A 309 -10.73 5.09 0.04
CA HIS A 309 -9.42 5.72 -0.04
C HIS A 309 -8.32 4.66 0.00
N ASP A 310 -7.18 4.91 -0.68
CA ASP A 310 -6.08 3.95 -0.78
C ASP A 310 -5.38 3.66 0.55
N LYS A 311 -5.53 4.54 1.54
CA LYS A 311 -4.98 4.39 2.88
C LYS A 311 -6.03 3.98 3.93
N LEU A 312 -7.22 3.56 3.49
CA LEU A 312 -8.26 2.96 4.33
C LEU A 312 -8.50 1.52 3.91
N VAL A 313 -8.78 0.65 4.88
CA VAL A 313 -9.15 -0.75 4.61
C VAL A 313 -10.47 -0.80 3.86
N ARG A 314 -10.49 -1.51 2.74
CA ARG A 314 -11.64 -1.59 1.85
C ARG A 314 -12.65 -2.62 2.33
N LEU A 315 -13.91 -2.25 2.37
CA LEU A 315 -15.02 -3.18 2.49
C LEU A 315 -15.35 -3.77 1.12
N TYR A 316 -15.50 -5.09 1.06
CA TYR A 316 -15.96 -5.80 -0.13
C TYR A 316 -17.46 -6.15 -0.06
N ALA A 317 -17.87 -6.80 1.03
CA ALA A 317 -19.23 -7.34 1.16
C ALA A 317 -19.60 -7.60 2.61
N VAL A 318 -20.87 -7.93 2.83
CA VAL A 318 -21.39 -8.44 4.11
C VAL A 318 -22.19 -9.72 3.89
N CYS A 319 -22.35 -10.53 4.96
CA CYS A 319 -23.34 -11.59 5.07
C CYS A 319 -24.19 -11.30 6.31
N SER A 320 -25.34 -10.70 6.12
CA SER A 320 -26.20 -10.22 7.22
C SER A 320 -27.46 -11.05 7.44
N LYS A 321 -27.79 -11.95 6.52
CA LYS A 321 -29.03 -12.75 6.56
C LYS A 321 -29.07 -13.80 7.67
N GLU A 322 -27.89 -14.22 8.13
CA GLU A 322 -27.73 -15.28 9.14
C GLU A 322 -26.67 -14.90 10.15
N GLU A 323 -26.87 -15.25 11.42
CA GLU A 323 -25.84 -15.10 12.46
C GLU A 323 -24.80 -16.24 12.44
N PRO A 324 -23.55 -15.99 12.82
CA PRO A 324 -22.97 -14.67 13.08
C PRO A 324 -22.85 -13.84 11.79
N ILE A 325 -23.11 -12.54 11.87
CA ILE A 325 -22.95 -11.62 10.72
C ILE A 325 -21.48 -11.54 10.35
N TYR A 326 -21.20 -11.47 9.03
CA TYR A 326 -19.84 -11.30 8.50
C TYR A 326 -19.69 -9.95 7.83
N ILE A 327 -18.55 -9.29 8.09
CA ILE A 327 -18.04 -8.17 7.27
C ILE A 327 -16.81 -8.70 6.52
N VAL A 328 -16.82 -8.57 5.20
CA VAL A 328 -15.75 -9.06 4.30
C VAL A 328 -14.95 -7.89 3.78
N THR A 329 -13.66 -7.87 4.06
CA THR A 329 -12.75 -6.78 3.68
C THR A 329 -11.57 -7.29 2.88
N GLU A 330 -10.78 -6.37 2.33
CA GLU A 330 -9.48 -6.71 1.79
C GLU A 330 -8.60 -7.32 2.88
N LEU A 331 -7.78 -8.30 2.47
CA LEU A 331 -6.82 -8.97 3.36
C LEU A 331 -5.46 -8.28 3.26
N LEU A 332 -4.97 -7.77 4.38
CA LEU A 332 -3.61 -7.28 4.54
C LEU A 332 -2.77 -8.29 5.33
N ASN A 333 -1.45 -8.08 5.38
CA ASN A 333 -0.54 -9.09 5.94
C ASN A 333 -0.62 -9.16 7.46
N ASP A 334 -0.57 -8.02 8.17
CA ASP A 334 -0.56 -7.95 9.64
C ASP A 334 -0.95 -6.55 10.14
N SER A 335 -1.18 -6.40 11.44
CA SER A 335 -1.28 -5.11 12.08
C SER A 335 0.08 -4.40 12.14
N LEU A 336 0.08 -3.07 12.10
CA LEU A 336 1.31 -2.29 12.27
C LEU A 336 1.97 -2.59 13.62
N LEU A 337 1.19 -2.82 14.67
CA LEU A 337 1.71 -3.16 15.99
C LEU A 337 2.53 -4.47 15.97
N ASN A 338 1.99 -5.55 15.38
CA ASN A 338 2.70 -6.81 15.26
C ASN A 338 3.89 -6.69 14.31
N TYR A 339 3.71 -5.99 13.19
CA TYR A 339 4.78 -5.72 12.24
C TYR A 339 5.97 -5.02 12.90
N LEU A 340 5.72 -4.01 13.75
CA LEU A 340 6.74 -3.28 14.50
C LEU A 340 7.43 -4.14 15.57
N ARG A 341 6.71 -5.07 16.22
CA ARG A 341 7.21 -5.89 17.33
C ARG A 341 7.88 -7.17 16.89
N GLU A 342 7.28 -7.86 15.94
CA GLU A 342 7.61 -9.25 15.58
C GLU A 342 8.02 -9.37 14.12
N GLY A 343 7.55 -8.48 13.24
CA GLY A 343 7.83 -8.48 11.81
C GLY A 343 9.11 -7.73 11.41
N ASP A 344 9.22 -7.45 10.11
CA ASP A 344 10.34 -6.69 9.52
C ASP A 344 10.43 -5.24 10.03
N GLY A 345 9.33 -4.71 10.56
CA GLY A 345 9.26 -3.38 11.18
C GLY A 345 10.20 -3.19 12.37
N ARG A 346 10.70 -4.28 12.99
CA ARG A 346 11.76 -4.20 14.02
C ARG A 346 13.06 -3.55 13.52
N TYR A 347 13.30 -3.68 12.22
CA TYR A 347 14.50 -3.15 11.54
C TYR A 347 14.22 -1.86 10.77
N MET A 348 13.01 -1.31 10.92
CA MET A 348 12.58 -0.09 10.25
C MET A 348 13.51 1.07 10.60
N LYS A 349 13.95 1.79 9.57
CA LYS A 349 14.76 3.00 9.71
C LYS A 349 13.87 4.22 9.81
N PHE A 350 14.46 5.35 10.22
CA PHE A 350 13.71 6.59 10.40
C PHE A 350 12.97 7.07 9.13
N PRO A 351 13.53 6.99 7.90
CA PRO A 351 12.77 7.32 6.69
C PRO A 351 11.50 6.48 6.50
N ASP A 352 11.58 5.17 6.82
CA ASP A 352 10.41 4.30 6.73
C ASP A 352 9.34 4.71 7.78
N MET A 353 9.77 5.11 8.99
CA MET A 353 8.86 5.60 10.04
C MET A 353 8.11 6.85 9.61
N VAL A 354 8.80 7.78 8.92
CA VAL A 354 8.21 8.99 8.33
C VAL A 354 7.20 8.62 7.25
N ASP A 355 7.53 7.66 6.38
CA ASP A 355 6.62 7.19 5.33
C ASP A 355 5.35 6.56 5.90
N TYR A 356 5.46 5.70 6.93
CA TYR A 356 4.28 5.12 7.59
C TYR A 356 3.43 6.19 8.28
N ALA A 357 4.06 7.18 8.93
CA ALA A 357 3.36 8.30 9.53
C ALA A 357 2.56 9.08 8.46
N GLY A 358 3.17 9.40 7.32
CA GLY A 358 2.50 10.08 6.21
C GLY A 358 1.31 9.28 5.65
N GLN A 359 1.47 7.98 5.44
CA GLN A 359 0.40 7.13 4.94
C GLN A 359 -0.82 7.09 5.88
N VAL A 360 -0.59 7.01 7.20
CA VAL A 360 -1.69 7.08 8.18
C VAL A 360 -2.33 8.46 8.18
N ALA A 361 -1.53 9.54 8.13
CA ALA A 361 -2.05 10.90 8.04
C ALA A 361 -2.93 11.09 6.81
N SER A 362 -2.54 10.54 5.65
CA SER A 362 -3.32 10.56 4.39
C SER A 362 -4.70 9.89 4.53
N GLY A 363 -4.75 8.69 5.13
CA GLY A 363 -6.02 8.03 5.42
C GLY A 363 -6.91 8.83 6.38
N MET A 364 -6.32 9.42 7.41
CA MET A 364 -7.03 10.24 8.39
C MET A 364 -7.43 11.63 7.85
N SER A 365 -6.65 12.21 6.92
CA SER A 365 -6.98 13.44 6.19
C SER A 365 -8.25 13.24 5.37
N TYR A 366 -8.36 12.11 4.69
CA TYR A 366 -9.59 11.76 3.99
C TYR A 366 -10.78 11.63 4.95
N LEU A 367 -10.65 10.97 6.11
CA LEU A 367 -11.71 10.88 7.10
C LEU A 367 -12.11 12.26 7.66
N GLU A 368 -11.14 13.15 7.92
CA GLU A 368 -11.36 14.54 8.35
C GLU A 368 -12.21 15.30 7.32
N GLN A 369 -11.88 15.20 6.02
CA GLN A 369 -12.63 15.81 4.92
C GLN A 369 -14.07 15.27 4.83
N GLN A 370 -14.26 13.98 5.13
CA GLN A 370 -15.57 13.33 5.17
C GLN A 370 -16.33 13.56 6.50
N LYS A 371 -15.77 14.35 7.42
CA LYS A 371 -16.32 14.64 8.76
C LYS A 371 -16.55 13.38 9.61
N LEU A 372 -15.69 12.38 9.44
CA LEU A 372 -15.68 11.15 10.22
C LEU A 372 -14.64 11.19 11.33
N ILE A 373 -14.98 10.58 12.48
CA ILE A 373 -14.11 10.44 13.65
C ILE A 373 -13.82 8.96 13.85
N HIS A 374 -12.55 8.58 13.91
CA HIS A 374 -12.12 7.19 14.05
C HIS A 374 -12.34 6.63 15.47
N ARG A 375 -12.02 7.43 16.52
CA ARG A 375 -12.16 7.14 17.96
C ARG A 375 -11.21 6.09 18.56
N ASP A 376 -10.56 5.26 17.76
CA ASP A 376 -9.63 4.23 18.23
C ASP A 376 -8.38 4.14 17.34
N LEU A 377 -7.77 5.28 16.97
CA LEU A 377 -6.55 5.30 16.16
C LEU A 377 -5.35 4.85 17.01
N ALA A 378 -4.72 3.73 16.61
CA ALA A 378 -3.57 3.12 17.26
C ALA A 378 -2.87 2.15 16.30
N ALA A 379 -1.63 1.75 16.58
CA ALA A 379 -0.86 0.83 15.71
C ALA A 379 -1.54 -0.54 15.52
N ARG A 380 -2.39 -0.98 16.45
CA ARG A 380 -3.18 -2.21 16.31
C ARG A 380 -4.28 -2.11 15.24
N ASN A 381 -4.78 -0.89 14.95
CA ASN A 381 -5.84 -0.59 13.99
C ASN A 381 -5.30 0.02 12.68
N VAL A 382 -4.01 -0.08 12.45
CA VAL A 382 -3.36 0.17 11.16
C VAL A 382 -2.85 -1.15 10.63
N LEU A 383 -3.18 -1.52 9.41
CA LEU A 383 -2.78 -2.78 8.79
C LEU A 383 -1.69 -2.53 7.75
N VAL A 384 -0.73 -3.44 7.67
CA VAL A 384 0.39 -3.40 6.72
C VAL A 384 0.15 -4.43 5.63
N GLY A 385 0.22 -3.99 4.38
CA GLY A 385 0.12 -4.82 3.19
C GLY A 385 1.48 -5.06 2.51
N LYS A 386 1.43 -5.50 1.27
CA LYS A 386 2.63 -5.64 0.42
C LYS A 386 3.25 -4.28 0.13
N ASN A 387 4.55 -4.26 -0.16
CA ASN A 387 5.30 -3.06 -0.54
C ASN A 387 5.23 -1.92 0.51
N ASN A 388 5.19 -2.26 1.79
CA ASN A 388 5.12 -1.30 2.89
C ASN A 388 3.93 -0.34 2.82
N VAL A 389 2.86 -0.73 2.13
CA VAL A 389 1.60 0.04 2.16
C VAL A 389 0.92 -0.20 3.49
N CYS A 390 0.53 0.87 4.19
CA CYS A 390 -0.31 0.76 5.38
C CYS A 390 -1.67 1.42 5.16
N LYS A 391 -2.68 0.87 5.85
CA LYS A 391 -4.07 1.32 5.76
C LYS A 391 -4.69 1.37 7.14
N VAL A 392 -5.46 2.43 7.39
CA VAL A 392 -6.25 2.57 8.62
C VAL A 392 -7.46 1.63 8.56
N ALA A 393 -7.67 0.89 9.62
CA ALA A 393 -8.70 -0.15 9.77
C ALA A 393 -9.57 0.12 11.00
N ASP A 394 -10.60 -0.69 11.18
CA ASP A 394 -11.46 -0.71 12.36
C ASP A 394 -12.23 0.59 12.63
N PHE A 395 -13.04 0.98 11.65
CA PHE A 395 -13.99 2.08 11.80
C PHE A 395 -15.18 1.73 12.72
N GLY A 396 -15.13 0.64 13.47
CA GLY A 396 -16.24 0.12 14.30
C GLY A 396 -16.73 1.08 15.35
N LEU A 397 -15.95 2.11 15.68
CA LEU A 397 -16.33 3.22 16.52
C LEU A 397 -16.45 4.54 15.74
N ALA A 398 -16.15 4.54 14.43
CA ALA A 398 -16.27 5.73 13.59
C ALA A 398 -17.73 6.19 13.49
N ARG A 399 -17.96 7.51 13.57
CA ARG A 399 -19.28 8.13 13.46
C ARG A 399 -19.19 9.47 12.76
N VAL A 400 -20.30 9.84 12.11
CA VAL A 400 -20.48 11.20 11.56
C VAL A 400 -20.57 12.18 12.72
N ILE A 401 -19.97 13.37 12.56
CA ILE A 401 -19.87 14.42 13.60
C ILE A 401 -21.23 14.89 14.11
N GLU A 402 -22.31 14.67 13.34
CA GLU A 402 -23.67 15.13 13.67
C GLU A 402 -24.32 14.41 14.86
N ASP A 403 -23.84 13.20 15.24
CA ASP A 403 -24.36 12.46 16.40
C ASP A 403 -23.68 12.92 17.71
N THR A 404 -24.08 14.05 18.26
CA THR A 404 -23.50 14.68 19.45
C THR A 404 -23.86 14.01 20.80
N GLU A 405 -24.75 13.01 20.83
CA GLU A 405 -25.20 12.38 22.08
C GLU A 405 -25.01 10.86 22.10
N TYR A 406 -23.77 10.37 22.06
CA TYR A 406 -23.51 8.97 22.40
C TYR A 406 -22.80 8.86 23.76
N THR A 407 -23.58 8.58 24.80
CA THR A 407 -23.06 8.04 26.06
C THR A 407 -22.78 6.55 25.88
N ALA A 408 -21.53 6.19 25.62
CA ALA A 408 -21.09 4.80 25.59
C ALA A 408 -21.16 4.20 27.00
N HIS A 409 -22.32 3.71 27.39
CA HIS A 409 -22.44 2.97 28.64
C HIS A 409 -21.66 1.65 28.55
N GLY A 410 -20.54 1.58 29.28
CA GLY A 410 -19.80 0.32 29.53
C GLY A 410 -18.61 0.02 28.63
N ALA A 411 -18.27 0.81 27.61
CA ALA A 411 -17.08 0.59 26.79
C ALA A 411 -15.80 0.96 27.55
N LYS A 412 -14.87 0.03 27.71
CA LYS A 412 -13.51 0.31 28.20
C LYS A 412 -12.71 0.94 27.07
N PHE A 413 -12.56 2.27 27.06
CA PHE A 413 -11.71 2.96 26.13
C PHE A 413 -10.23 2.69 26.40
N PRO A 414 -9.40 2.66 25.35
CA PRO A 414 -7.93 2.55 25.49
C PRO A 414 -7.34 3.89 25.94
N ILE A 415 -7.47 4.19 27.22
CA ILE A 415 -7.16 5.49 27.87
C ILE A 415 -5.81 6.07 27.41
N LYS A 416 -4.78 5.25 27.24
CA LYS A 416 -3.44 5.68 26.85
C LYS A 416 -3.36 6.30 25.44
N TRP A 417 -4.34 6.06 24.58
CA TRP A 417 -4.46 6.65 23.23
C TRP A 417 -5.49 7.77 23.17
N THR A 418 -6.37 7.83 24.15
CA THR A 418 -7.54 8.73 24.14
C THR A 418 -7.17 10.12 24.63
N ALA A 419 -7.63 11.16 23.93
CA ALA A 419 -7.48 12.54 24.33
C ALA A 419 -8.18 12.85 25.66
N PRO A 420 -7.68 13.79 26.50
CA PRO A 420 -8.27 14.07 27.81
C PRO A 420 -9.74 14.46 27.78
N GLU A 421 -10.16 15.28 26.81
CA GLU A 421 -11.56 15.70 26.64
C GLU A 421 -12.46 14.53 26.26
N ALA A 422 -11.94 13.57 25.48
CA ALA A 422 -12.69 12.37 25.12
C ALA A 422 -12.76 11.37 26.28
N ALA A 423 -11.69 11.23 27.07
CA ALA A 423 -11.64 10.32 28.20
C ALA A 423 -12.51 10.80 29.39
N ASN A 424 -12.52 12.11 29.67
CA ASN A 424 -13.22 12.67 30.84
C ASN A 424 -14.65 13.10 30.56
N TYR A 425 -14.93 13.61 29.35
CA TYR A 425 -16.23 14.21 29.01
C TYR A 425 -16.96 13.47 27.88
N MET A 426 -16.41 12.34 27.40
CA MET A 426 -16.95 11.57 26.26
C MET A 426 -17.09 12.42 24.98
N ARG A 427 -16.35 13.53 24.88
CA ARG A 427 -16.41 14.45 23.75
C ARG A 427 -15.33 14.05 22.72
N PHE A 428 -15.76 13.27 21.75
CA PHE A 428 -14.91 12.86 20.64
C PHE A 428 -15.05 13.83 19.47
N THR A 429 -13.90 14.30 18.96
CA THR A 429 -13.80 15.14 17.78
C THR A 429 -12.66 14.61 16.90
N ILE A 430 -12.55 15.10 15.66
CA ILE A 430 -11.37 14.78 14.83
C ILE A 430 -10.06 15.23 15.51
N LYS A 431 -10.12 16.25 16.38
CA LYS A 431 -8.96 16.69 17.17
C LYS A 431 -8.58 15.71 18.29
N SER A 432 -9.53 14.86 18.73
CA SER A 432 -9.22 13.72 19.61
C SER A 432 -8.46 12.64 18.85
N ASP A 433 -8.77 12.41 17.55
CA ASP A 433 -8.00 11.49 16.71
C ASP A 433 -6.59 12.04 16.41
N VAL A 434 -6.42 13.36 16.31
CA VAL A 434 -5.08 13.99 16.19
C VAL A 434 -4.24 13.71 17.43
N TRP A 435 -4.82 13.77 18.63
CA TRP A 435 -4.15 13.33 19.85
C TRP A 435 -3.70 11.87 19.76
N SER A 436 -4.61 10.97 19.37
CA SER A 436 -4.34 9.54 19.21
C SER A 436 -3.25 9.29 18.16
N TYR A 437 -3.22 10.09 17.09
CA TYR A 437 -2.16 10.05 16.07
C TYR A 437 -0.79 10.40 16.66
N GLY A 438 -0.71 11.41 17.52
CA GLY A 438 0.53 11.72 18.27
C GLY A 438 1.01 10.53 19.11
N ILE A 439 0.09 9.77 19.74
CA ILE A 439 0.43 8.53 20.45
C ILE A 439 0.90 7.43 19.47
N LEU A 440 0.23 7.27 18.34
CA LEU A 440 0.64 6.34 17.29
C LEU A 440 2.07 6.66 16.78
N LEU A 441 2.45 7.91 16.62
CA LEU A 441 3.82 8.28 16.27
C LEU A 441 4.84 7.77 17.31
N THR A 442 4.49 7.72 18.59
CA THR A 442 5.37 7.09 19.61
C THR A 442 5.44 5.59 19.44
N GLU A 443 4.34 4.90 19.09
CA GLU A 443 4.36 3.46 18.79
C GLU A 443 5.29 3.17 17.60
N ILE A 444 5.21 3.96 16.52
CA ILE A 444 6.07 3.82 15.34
C ILE A 444 7.55 4.00 15.72
N THR A 445 7.89 5.09 16.39
CA THR A 445 9.28 5.46 16.71
C THR A 445 9.92 4.60 17.81
N THR A 446 9.11 3.89 18.61
CA THR A 446 9.56 2.96 19.63
C THR A 446 9.43 1.49 19.24
N HIS A 447 9.14 1.19 17.95
CA HIS A 447 8.87 -0.16 17.47
C HIS A 447 7.78 -0.89 18.26
N GLY A 448 6.65 -0.22 18.48
CA GLY A 448 5.46 -0.79 19.09
C GLY A 448 5.48 -0.89 20.62
N GLN A 449 6.30 -0.11 21.32
CA GLN A 449 6.23 -0.07 22.78
C GLN A 449 4.90 0.51 23.25
N VAL A 450 4.46 0.02 24.43
CA VAL A 450 3.23 0.53 25.06
C VAL A 450 3.43 1.98 25.49
N PRO A 451 2.51 2.89 25.12
CA PRO A 451 2.59 4.29 25.56
C PRO A 451 2.57 4.43 27.09
N TYR A 452 3.16 5.51 27.60
CA TYR A 452 3.25 5.80 29.02
C TYR A 452 3.75 4.58 29.82
N PRO A 453 4.99 4.11 29.58
CA PRO A 453 5.51 2.92 30.24
C PRO A 453 5.51 3.07 31.75
N GLY A 454 5.09 2.00 32.46
CA GLY A 454 5.01 1.97 33.92
C GLY A 454 3.81 2.67 34.54
N MET A 455 2.99 3.40 33.76
CA MET A 455 1.81 4.11 34.29
C MET A 455 0.53 3.29 34.09
N THR A 456 -0.35 3.30 35.09
CA THR A 456 -1.73 2.84 35.01
C THR A 456 -2.59 3.85 34.23
N ASN A 457 -3.76 3.42 33.73
CA ASN A 457 -4.69 4.31 33.03
C ASN A 457 -5.09 5.55 33.86
N LYS A 458 -5.29 5.38 35.17
CA LYS A 458 -5.65 6.47 36.09
C LYS A 458 -4.49 7.45 36.26
N GLU A 459 -3.27 6.96 36.38
CA GLU A 459 -2.08 7.81 36.46
C GLU A 459 -1.86 8.60 35.17
N VAL A 460 -2.06 7.96 33.99
CA VAL A 460 -1.94 8.63 32.70
C VAL A 460 -2.90 9.81 32.61
N LEU A 461 -4.19 9.63 32.93
CA LEU A 461 -5.16 10.72 32.91
C LEU A 461 -4.75 11.87 33.80
N ASN A 462 -4.41 11.59 35.06
CA ASN A 462 -4.00 12.63 36.01
C ASN A 462 -2.74 13.38 35.57
N GLN A 463 -1.72 12.64 35.08
CA GLN A 463 -0.46 13.25 34.66
C GLN A 463 -0.65 14.10 33.38
N VAL A 464 -1.41 13.61 32.41
CA VAL A 464 -1.69 14.35 31.17
C VAL A 464 -2.46 15.66 31.46
N GLU A 465 -3.43 15.64 32.37
CA GLU A 465 -4.16 16.84 32.80
C GLU A 465 -3.25 17.85 33.49
N CYS A 466 -2.27 17.37 34.28
CA CYS A 466 -1.24 18.20 34.90
C CYS A 466 -0.18 18.70 33.90
N GLY A 467 -0.31 18.40 32.62
CA GLY A 467 0.59 18.88 31.56
C GLY A 467 1.74 17.93 31.19
N TYR A 468 1.81 16.74 31.79
CA TYR A 468 2.83 15.76 31.40
C TYR A 468 2.62 15.30 29.95
N ARG A 469 3.71 15.18 29.21
CA ARG A 469 3.79 14.57 27.87
C ARG A 469 4.92 13.56 27.85
N MET A 470 4.79 12.51 27.03
CA MET A 470 5.86 11.51 26.88
C MET A 470 7.14 12.19 26.36
N PRO A 471 8.32 11.80 26.86
CA PRO A 471 9.59 12.33 26.36
C PRO A 471 9.86 11.88 24.93
N LYS A 472 10.77 12.60 24.25
CA LYS A 472 11.19 12.26 22.88
C LYS A 472 11.80 10.85 22.83
N PRO A 473 11.27 9.95 21.98
CA PRO A 473 11.87 8.63 21.76
C PRO A 473 13.30 8.75 21.18
N LEU A 474 14.18 7.81 21.53
CA LEU A 474 15.61 7.85 21.16
C LEU A 474 15.86 7.92 19.65
N LYS A 475 15.01 7.26 18.85
CA LYS A 475 15.14 7.23 17.37
C LYS A 475 14.25 8.29 16.67
N CYS A 476 13.67 9.21 17.41
CA CYS A 476 12.81 10.26 16.89
C CYS A 476 13.62 11.54 16.64
N SER A 477 13.42 12.18 15.47
CA SER A 477 13.99 13.51 15.21
C SER A 477 13.29 14.59 16.04
N ASP A 478 13.94 15.75 16.20
CA ASP A 478 13.34 16.89 16.88
C ASP A 478 12.08 17.37 16.15
N ALA A 479 12.11 17.47 14.82
CA ALA A 479 10.97 17.89 14.01
C ALA A 479 9.75 16.97 14.20
N MET A 480 9.94 15.64 14.20
CA MET A 480 8.83 14.70 14.42
C MET A 480 8.31 14.80 15.87
N TYR A 481 9.19 15.00 16.84
CA TYR A 481 8.77 15.17 18.23
C TYR A 481 8.00 16.48 18.47
N GLU A 482 8.37 17.56 17.80
CA GLU A 482 7.60 18.81 17.82
C GLU A 482 6.17 18.62 17.29
N ILE A 483 6.01 17.79 16.26
CA ILE A 483 4.67 17.41 15.77
C ILE A 483 3.90 16.61 16.82
N MET A 484 4.53 15.65 17.51
CA MET A 484 3.88 14.93 18.62
C MET A 484 3.39 15.90 19.70
N ILE A 485 4.22 16.88 20.09
CA ILE A 485 3.84 17.90 21.09
C ILE A 485 2.67 18.76 20.60
N LYS A 486 2.65 19.15 19.30
CA LYS A 486 1.51 19.86 18.70
C LYS A 486 0.23 19.01 18.70
N CYS A 487 0.32 17.71 18.40
CA CYS A 487 -0.81 16.80 18.48
C CYS A 487 -1.36 16.67 19.91
N TRP A 488 -0.52 16.84 20.92
CA TRP A 488 -0.90 16.78 22.34
C TRP A 488 -1.12 18.16 22.97
N ASP A 489 -1.43 19.18 22.19
CA ASP A 489 -1.80 20.48 22.77
C ASP A 489 -3.05 20.30 23.66
N LYS A 490 -3.05 20.99 24.80
CA LYS A 490 -4.16 20.94 25.76
C LYS A 490 -5.46 21.47 25.15
N ARG A 491 -5.33 22.53 24.34
CA ARG A 491 -6.44 23.10 23.59
C ARG A 491 -6.59 22.37 22.26
N GLU A 492 -7.73 21.72 22.06
CA GLU A 492 -7.97 20.93 20.86
C GLU A 492 -7.88 21.74 19.56
N GLU A 493 -8.28 23.04 19.60
CA GLU A 493 -8.22 23.95 18.46
C GLU A 493 -6.80 24.26 17.98
N ASN A 494 -5.79 24.11 18.84
CA ASN A 494 -4.38 24.33 18.49
C ASN A 494 -3.74 23.08 17.84
N ARG A 495 -4.36 21.92 17.97
CA ARG A 495 -3.86 20.70 17.34
C ARG A 495 -3.94 20.82 15.81
N PRO A 496 -2.94 20.35 15.05
CA PRO A 496 -2.93 20.42 13.60
C PRO A 496 -4.14 19.70 12.98
N THR A 497 -4.39 19.95 11.71
CA THR A 497 -5.29 19.13 10.87
C THR A 497 -4.54 17.93 10.33
N PHE A 498 -5.25 16.87 9.92
CA PHE A 498 -4.62 15.74 9.26
C PHE A 498 -4.08 16.10 7.87
N GLU A 499 -4.71 17.04 7.17
CA GLU A 499 -4.17 17.60 5.93
C GLU A 499 -2.79 18.23 6.16
N PHE A 500 -2.62 19.03 7.21
CA PHE A 500 -1.31 19.59 7.57
C PHE A 500 -0.30 18.47 7.91
N LEU A 501 -0.72 17.45 8.65
CA LEU A 501 0.15 16.33 9.06
C LEU A 501 0.59 15.50 7.84
N GLU A 502 -0.31 15.24 6.89
CA GLU A 502 -0.01 14.59 5.62
C GLU A 502 1.05 15.37 4.85
N CYS A 503 0.82 16.65 4.57
CA CYS A 503 1.78 17.50 3.88
C CYS A 503 3.14 17.58 4.62
N PHE A 504 3.12 17.66 5.95
CA PHE A 504 4.34 17.71 6.75
C PHE A 504 5.21 16.46 6.57
N PHE A 505 4.61 15.26 6.62
CA PHE A 505 5.34 14.01 6.46
C PHE A 505 5.72 13.72 5.02
N ASP A 506 4.96 14.18 4.05
CA ASP A 506 5.31 14.07 2.63
C ASP A 506 6.53 14.90 2.27
N ASP A 507 6.63 16.11 2.82
CA ASP A 507 7.75 17.03 2.59
C ASP A 507 8.87 16.92 3.65
N PHE A 508 8.82 15.94 4.53
CA PHE A 508 9.69 15.86 5.71
C PHE A 508 11.19 15.99 5.39
N PHE A 509 11.67 15.33 4.33
CA PHE A 509 13.08 15.35 3.92
C PHE A 509 13.42 16.43 2.88
N VAL A 510 12.43 17.20 2.44
CA VAL A 510 12.65 18.35 1.53
C VAL A 510 12.91 19.61 2.35
N ASN A 511 12.30 19.73 3.51
CA ASN A 511 12.30 20.92 4.36
C ASN A 511 13.20 20.80 5.61
N THR A 512 13.79 19.63 5.85
CA THR A 512 14.75 19.36 6.94
C THR A 512 16.13 19.03 6.39
#